data_5b8378ae853b479450c8f1154bf8962f
#
_entry.id   5b8378ae853b479450c8f1154bf8962f
#
_cell.length_a   1.000
_cell.length_b   1.000
_cell.length_c   1.000
_cell.angle_alpha   90.00
_cell.angle_beta   90.00
_cell.angle_gamma   90.00
#
_symmetry.space_group_name_H-M   'P 1'
#
loop_
_entity.id
_entity.type
_entity.pdbx_description
1 polymer ?
#
loop_
_entity_poly.entity_id
_entity_poly.type
_entity_poly.pdbx_seq_one_letter_code
_entity_poly.pdbx_strand_id
1 'polypeptide(L)'
;MGFVGCNLNPDPSGGYWNGPTLADSAFWPFYEALCELDVPAMIHVSATCNPHFHTTGSHYLGSDTTAFMQAMTSGLFRDFPAMRWVIPHGGGAVPYHWGRFKGMGEENAGAGWHTLDEMMANVWFDTCVYHQPGIDLLLEVVPIENVLFASEMVGAVKGVNPDTGEYYDDTRKYVDRAALNDEQRRQIFELNVQRVYPRLKIGA
;
A
#
# COMPACT_ATOMS: atom_id res chain seq x y z
N MET A 1 21.06 -11.91 -7.71
CA MET A 1 21.11 -10.55 -7.16
C MET A 1 20.36 -10.54 -5.84
N GLY A 2 20.77 -9.73 -4.84
CA GLY A 2 20.20 -9.76 -3.47
C GLY A 2 18.96 -8.87 -3.26
N PHE A 3 18.15 -8.62 -4.31
CA PHE A 3 16.92 -7.84 -4.17
C PHE A 3 15.90 -8.60 -3.31
N VAL A 4 15.22 -7.88 -2.41
CA VAL A 4 14.23 -8.42 -1.48
C VAL A 4 12.80 -7.98 -1.80
N GLY A 5 12.63 -7.00 -2.68
CA GLY A 5 11.36 -6.46 -3.17
C GLY A 5 11.56 -5.73 -4.50
N CYS A 6 10.48 -5.31 -5.13
CA CYS A 6 10.50 -4.46 -6.32
C CYS A 6 9.40 -3.40 -6.24
N ASN A 7 9.55 -2.31 -6.98
CA ASN A 7 8.47 -1.39 -7.27
C ASN A 7 7.78 -1.81 -8.56
N LEU A 8 6.45 -1.80 -8.56
CA LEU A 8 5.60 -2.03 -9.72
C LEU A 8 4.80 -0.76 -10.00
N ASN A 9 5.07 -0.13 -11.14
CA ASN A 9 4.35 1.06 -11.57
C ASN A 9 3.02 0.66 -12.23
N PRO A 10 1.86 0.99 -11.61
CA PRO A 10 0.55 0.64 -12.16
C PRO A 10 0.14 1.50 -13.36
N ASP A 11 0.79 2.64 -13.57
CA ASP A 11 0.54 3.54 -14.71
C ASP A 11 1.85 4.07 -15.31
N PRO A 12 2.55 3.28 -16.14
CA PRO A 12 3.76 3.74 -16.82
C PRO A 12 3.50 4.88 -17.84
N SER A 13 2.23 5.21 -18.11
CA SER A 13 1.85 6.32 -19.00
C SER A 13 1.85 7.68 -18.30
N GLY A 14 2.16 7.74 -17.00
CA GLY A 14 2.33 8.97 -16.26
C GLY A 14 1.04 9.79 -16.05
N GLY A 15 -0.05 9.14 -15.66
CA GLY A 15 -1.33 9.76 -15.33
C GLY A 15 -2.38 9.68 -16.44
N TYR A 16 -2.11 8.93 -17.53
CA TYR A 16 -3.09 8.74 -18.61
C TYR A 16 -3.81 7.41 -18.57
N TRP A 17 -3.31 6.43 -17.83
CA TRP A 17 -3.93 5.10 -17.64
C TRP A 17 -4.30 4.40 -18.95
N ASN A 18 -3.43 4.51 -19.97
CA ASN A 18 -3.66 3.98 -21.31
C ASN A 18 -2.95 2.63 -21.57
N GLY A 19 -2.32 2.07 -20.54
CA GLY A 19 -1.73 0.73 -20.55
C GLY A 19 -2.70 -0.35 -20.06
N PRO A 20 -2.27 -1.62 -20.07
CA PRO A 20 -3.03 -2.70 -19.47
C PRO A 20 -3.15 -2.49 -17.95
N THR A 21 -4.26 -2.97 -17.37
CA THR A 21 -4.45 -2.95 -15.92
C THR A 21 -3.51 -3.95 -15.23
N LEU A 22 -3.24 -3.77 -13.95
CA LEU A 22 -2.43 -4.73 -13.18
C LEU A 22 -3.04 -6.15 -13.13
N ALA A 23 -4.33 -6.29 -13.41
CA ALA A 23 -5.01 -7.58 -13.50
C ALA A 23 -4.92 -8.23 -14.90
N ASP A 24 -4.32 -7.56 -15.88
CA ASP A 24 -4.17 -8.09 -17.24
C ASP A 24 -3.18 -9.25 -17.28
N SER A 25 -3.51 -10.28 -18.07
CA SER A 25 -2.67 -11.46 -18.23
C SER A 25 -1.27 -11.18 -18.80
N ALA A 26 -1.05 -10.02 -19.39
CA ALA A 26 0.28 -9.57 -19.81
C ALA A 26 1.27 -9.47 -18.65
N PHE A 27 0.78 -9.30 -17.41
CA PHE A 27 1.63 -9.28 -16.21
C PHE A 27 1.85 -10.68 -15.58
N TRP A 28 1.14 -11.72 -16.00
CA TRP A 28 1.22 -13.04 -15.36
C TRP A 28 2.64 -13.63 -15.29
N PRO A 29 3.45 -13.59 -16.36
CA PRO A 29 4.83 -14.09 -16.25
C PRO A 29 5.67 -13.34 -15.20
N PHE A 30 5.38 -12.06 -14.98
CA PHE A 30 6.01 -11.27 -13.94
C PHE A 30 5.53 -11.69 -12.54
N TYR A 31 4.23 -11.93 -12.37
CA TYR A 31 3.65 -12.38 -11.09
C TYR A 31 4.11 -13.80 -10.72
N GLU A 32 4.20 -14.70 -11.70
CA GLU A 32 4.80 -16.03 -11.53
C GLU A 32 6.23 -15.89 -10.98
N ALA A 33 7.05 -15.05 -11.60
CA ALA A 33 8.41 -14.82 -11.16
C ALA A 33 8.49 -14.22 -9.74
N LEU A 34 7.59 -13.29 -9.37
CA LEU A 34 7.53 -12.75 -8.00
C LEU A 34 7.20 -13.83 -6.98
N CYS A 35 6.24 -14.71 -7.28
CA CYS A 35 5.87 -15.83 -6.43
C CYS A 35 7.03 -16.85 -6.30
N GLU A 36 7.64 -17.26 -7.41
CA GLU A 36 8.78 -18.20 -7.41
C GLU A 36 10.00 -17.67 -6.66
N LEU A 37 10.27 -16.38 -6.78
CA LEU A 37 11.38 -15.71 -6.13
C LEU A 37 11.08 -15.30 -4.68
N ASP A 38 9.83 -15.44 -4.25
CA ASP A 38 9.35 -14.97 -2.94
C ASP A 38 9.64 -13.48 -2.70
N VAL A 39 9.28 -12.64 -3.67
CA VAL A 39 9.54 -11.19 -3.70
C VAL A 39 8.22 -10.42 -3.71
N PRO A 40 7.96 -9.51 -2.76
CA PRO A 40 6.80 -8.63 -2.79
C PRO A 40 6.97 -7.49 -3.78
N ALA A 41 5.86 -6.91 -4.23
CA ALA A 41 5.82 -5.69 -5.01
C ALA A 41 5.24 -4.52 -4.20
N MET A 42 5.95 -3.39 -4.17
CA MET A 42 5.37 -2.12 -3.78
C MET A 42 4.73 -1.48 -5.01
N ILE A 43 3.46 -1.14 -4.92
CA ILE A 43 2.71 -0.51 -6.00
C ILE A 43 2.95 0.99 -5.93
N HIS A 44 3.74 1.52 -6.85
CA HIS A 44 4.11 2.94 -6.79
C HIS A 44 4.25 3.54 -8.19
N VAL A 45 3.44 4.56 -8.50
CA VAL A 45 3.55 5.29 -9.76
C VAL A 45 4.79 6.20 -9.79
N SER A 46 5.23 6.52 -11.00
CA SER A 46 6.21 7.58 -11.24
C SER A 46 5.57 8.97 -11.15
N ALA A 47 6.37 10.02 -11.32
CA ALA A 47 5.82 11.37 -11.48
C ALA A 47 4.88 11.43 -12.67
N THR A 48 3.83 12.22 -12.55
CA THR A 48 2.88 12.41 -13.65
C THR A 48 3.45 13.37 -14.72
N CYS A 49 3.14 13.08 -15.98
CA CYS A 49 3.30 14.02 -17.10
C CYS A 49 1.94 14.54 -17.60
N ASN A 50 0.83 14.14 -16.99
CA ASN A 50 -0.50 14.65 -17.27
C ASN A 50 -0.71 15.98 -16.53
N PRO A 51 -0.95 17.10 -17.24
CA PRO A 51 -1.04 18.44 -16.63
C PRO A 51 -2.25 18.63 -15.69
N HIS A 52 -3.21 17.69 -15.70
CA HIS A 52 -4.37 17.74 -14.81
C HIS A 52 -4.09 17.21 -13.40
N PHE A 53 -2.95 16.58 -13.17
CA PHE A 53 -2.61 16.01 -11.87
C PHE A 53 -1.40 16.71 -11.25
N HIS A 54 -1.51 16.99 -9.96
CA HIS A 54 -0.34 17.25 -9.13
C HIS A 54 0.25 15.91 -8.67
N THR A 55 1.54 15.69 -8.88
CA THR A 55 2.19 14.38 -8.65
C THR A 55 1.92 13.84 -7.24
N THR A 56 2.36 14.53 -6.21
CA THR A 56 2.25 14.06 -4.82
C THR A 56 0.87 14.28 -4.20
N GLY A 57 0.16 15.33 -4.61
CA GLY A 57 -1.11 15.73 -3.99
C GLY A 57 -2.34 15.02 -4.55
N SER A 58 -2.25 14.38 -5.74
CA SER A 58 -3.40 13.70 -6.33
C SER A 58 -3.02 12.42 -7.08
N HIS A 59 -1.97 12.45 -7.91
CA HIS A 59 -1.63 11.31 -8.75
C HIS A 59 -1.21 10.09 -7.91
N TYR A 60 -0.36 10.25 -6.91
CA TYR A 60 0.07 9.15 -6.04
C TYR A 60 -1.14 8.53 -5.33
N LEU A 61 -1.89 9.32 -4.58
CA LEU A 61 -3.03 8.83 -3.78
C LEU A 61 -4.14 8.22 -4.64
N GLY A 62 -4.43 8.82 -5.79
CA GLY A 62 -5.41 8.30 -6.75
C GLY A 62 -4.96 6.98 -7.37
N SER A 63 -3.66 6.85 -7.65
CA SER A 63 -3.09 5.65 -8.25
C SER A 63 -3.06 4.47 -7.30
N ASP A 64 -2.78 4.69 -6.01
CA ASP A 64 -2.85 3.65 -4.97
C ASP A 64 -4.26 3.07 -4.89
N THR A 65 -5.25 3.96 -4.83
CA THR A 65 -6.66 3.57 -4.80
C THR A 65 -7.08 2.82 -6.07
N THR A 66 -6.61 3.28 -7.24
CA THR A 66 -6.91 2.64 -8.53
C THR A 66 -6.29 1.26 -8.61
N ALA A 67 -5.03 1.10 -8.21
CA ALA A 67 -4.35 -0.20 -8.20
C ALA A 67 -5.04 -1.19 -7.26
N PHE A 68 -5.43 -0.74 -6.05
CA PHE A 68 -6.22 -1.56 -5.13
C PHE A 68 -7.52 -2.06 -5.78
N MET A 69 -8.25 -1.17 -6.46
CA MET A 69 -9.48 -1.53 -7.16
C MET A 69 -9.24 -2.50 -8.32
N GLN A 70 -8.16 -2.35 -9.09
CA GLN A 70 -7.82 -3.28 -10.16
C GLN A 70 -7.61 -4.71 -9.63
N ALA A 71 -6.95 -4.87 -8.47
CA ALA A 71 -6.82 -6.17 -7.83
C ALA A 71 -8.16 -6.67 -7.28
N MET A 72 -8.91 -5.80 -6.61
CA MET A 72 -10.18 -6.15 -5.97
C MET A 72 -11.23 -6.62 -6.98
N THR A 73 -11.30 -5.99 -8.16
CA THR A 73 -12.29 -6.30 -9.21
C THR A 73 -11.91 -7.51 -10.07
N SER A 74 -10.80 -8.17 -9.76
CA SER A 74 -10.25 -9.29 -10.51
C SER A 74 -10.07 -10.53 -9.64
N GLY A 75 -9.74 -11.64 -10.24
CA GLY A 75 -9.34 -12.88 -9.54
C GLY A 75 -7.85 -12.94 -9.19
N LEU A 76 -7.12 -11.84 -9.28
CA LEU A 76 -5.65 -11.80 -9.27
C LEU A 76 -5.00 -12.59 -8.12
N PHE A 77 -5.46 -12.40 -6.89
CA PHE A 77 -4.88 -13.10 -5.73
C PHE A 77 -5.37 -14.54 -5.58
N ARG A 78 -6.44 -14.95 -6.29
CA ARG A 78 -6.80 -16.38 -6.39
C ARG A 78 -5.87 -17.11 -7.35
N ASP A 79 -5.46 -16.44 -8.43
CA ASP A 79 -4.50 -16.99 -9.39
C ASP A 79 -3.06 -16.97 -8.82
N PHE A 80 -2.73 -15.97 -8.01
CA PHE A 80 -1.40 -15.76 -7.40
C PHE A 80 -1.48 -15.61 -5.88
N PRO A 81 -1.88 -16.63 -5.11
CA PRO A 81 -2.12 -16.52 -3.67
C PRO A 81 -0.87 -16.26 -2.83
N ALA A 82 0.32 -16.51 -3.36
CA ALA A 82 1.59 -16.21 -2.70
C ALA A 82 2.07 -14.77 -2.93
N MET A 83 1.41 -14.01 -3.80
CA MET A 83 1.81 -12.64 -4.12
C MET A 83 1.50 -11.70 -2.96
N ARG A 84 2.40 -10.75 -2.71
CA ARG A 84 2.25 -9.73 -1.67
C ARG A 84 2.41 -8.35 -2.28
N TRP A 85 1.40 -7.53 -2.08
CA TRP A 85 1.41 -6.12 -2.50
C TRP A 85 1.51 -5.19 -1.31
N VAL A 86 2.40 -4.21 -1.39
CA VAL A 86 2.42 -3.06 -0.50
C VAL A 86 1.87 -1.86 -1.26
N ILE A 87 0.79 -1.29 -0.76
CA ILE A 87 0.19 -0.05 -1.30
C ILE A 87 0.60 1.09 -0.38
N PRO A 88 1.42 2.03 -0.87
CA PRO A 88 2.00 3.10 -0.06
C PRO A 88 0.99 4.20 0.27
N HIS A 89 1.48 5.26 0.90
CA HIS A 89 0.73 6.47 1.28
C HIS A 89 -0.55 6.15 2.07
N GLY A 90 -0.45 5.20 3.01
CA GLY A 90 -1.57 4.74 3.82
C GLY A 90 -2.66 4.03 3.02
N GLY A 91 -2.37 3.55 1.80
CA GLY A 91 -3.36 2.90 0.93
C GLY A 91 -4.25 3.89 0.16
N GLY A 92 -3.80 5.13 -0.02
CA GLY A 92 -4.57 6.15 -0.73
C GLY A 92 -5.89 6.47 -0.03
N ALA A 93 -7.02 6.32 -0.72
CA ALA A 93 -8.34 6.58 -0.15
C ALA A 93 -8.99 5.34 0.51
N VAL A 94 -8.35 4.16 0.46
CA VAL A 94 -8.97 2.90 0.89
C VAL A 94 -9.34 2.91 2.38
N PRO A 95 -8.45 3.21 3.33
CA PRO A 95 -8.81 3.24 4.74
C PRO A 95 -9.88 4.28 5.07
N TYR A 96 -9.83 5.46 4.44
CA TYR A 96 -10.81 6.52 4.66
C TYR A 96 -12.23 6.14 4.20
N HIS A 97 -12.33 5.29 3.17
CA HIS A 97 -13.58 4.78 2.61
C HIS A 97 -13.78 3.27 2.84
N TRP A 98 -13.26 2.72 3.94
CA TRP A 98 -13.24 1.29 4.24
C TRP A 98 -14.58 0.59 4.04
N GLY A 99 -15.67 1.18 4.58
CA GLY A 99 -17.01 0.64 4.41
C GLY A 99 -17.51 0.60 2.95
N ARG A 100 -17.05 1.53 2.09
CA ARG A 100 -17.37 1.51 0.66
C ARG A 100 -16.72 0.32 -0.02
N PHE A 101 -15.42 0.10 0.20
CA PHE A 101 -14.69 -1.02 -0.41
C PHE A 101 -15.22 -2.37 0.11
N LYS A 102 -15.53 -2.45 1.41
CA LYS A 102 -16.13 -3.65 1.99
C LYS A 102 -17.47 -3.96 1.33
N GLY A 103 -18.39 -2.99 1.27
CA GLY A 103 -19.70 -3.19 0.65
C GLY A 103 -19.62 -3.57 -0.83
N MET A 104 -18.74 -2.93 -1.60
CA MET A 104 -18.56 -3.25 -3.03
C MET A 104 -18.01 -4.68 -3.23
N GLY A 105 -17.06 -5.13 -2.40
CA GLY A 105 -16.53 -6.49 -2.48
C GLY A 105 -17.58 -7.54 -2.14
N GLU A 106 -18.35 -7.32 -1.07
CA GLU A 106 -19.45 -8.23 -0.66
C GLU A 106 -20.55 -8.31 -1.73
N GLU A 107 -20.98 -7.16 -2.28
CA GLU A 107 -22.00 -7.10 -3.32
C GLU A 107 -21.59 -7.86 -4.60
N ASN A 108 -20.31 -7.81 -4.97
CA ASN A 108 -19.80 -8.35 -6.23
C ASN A 108 -18.99 -9.65 -6.09
N ALA A 109 -18.93 -10.25 -4.92
CA ALA A 109 -18.20 -11.51 -4.69
C ALA A 109 -18.67 -12.63 -5.63
N GLY A 110 -19.97 -12.73 -5.90
CA GLY A 110 -20.55 -13.66 -6.87
C GLY A 110 -20.16 -13.39 -8.32
N ALA A 111 -19.69 -12.19 -8.64
CA ALA A 111 -19.16 -11.83 -9.96
C ALA A 111 -17.62 -12.00 -10.05
N GLY A 112 -17.00 -12.59 -9.04
CA GLY A 112 -15.57 -12.90 -9.03
C GLY A 112 -14.68 -11.80 -8.47
N TRP A 113 -15.25 -10.77 -7.85
CA TRP A 113 -14.45 -9.79 -7.10
C TRP A 113 -13.90 -10.39 -5.81
N HIS A 114 -12.79 -9.85 -5.33
CA HIS A 114 -12.35 -10.11 -3.97
C HIS A 114 -13.20 -9.33 -2.97
N THR A 115 -13.53 -9.96 -1.86
CA THR A 115 -13.98 -9.23 -0.67
C THR A 115 -12.80 -8.48 -0.05
N LEU A 116 -13.08 -7.51 0.81
CA LEU A 116 -12.03 -6.78 1.51
C LEU A 116 -11.18 -7.70 2.41
N ASP A 117 -11.81 -8.69 3.04
CA ASP A 117 -11.11 -9.67 3.88
C ASP A 117 -10.18 -10.57 3.05
N GLU A 118 -10.60 -10.98 1.84
CA GLU A 118 -9.73 -11.70 0.90
C GLU A 118 -8.53 -10.83 0.46
N MET A 119 -8.76 -9.53 0.22
CA MET A 119 -7.67 -8.61 -0.13
C MET A 119 -6.61 -8.52 0.97
N MET A 120 -7.02 -8.56 2.25
CA MET A 120 -6.08 -8.47 3.37
C MET A 120 -5.16 -9.69 3.51
N ALA A 121 -5.41 -10.78 2.82
CA ALA A 121 -4.46 -11.89 2.75
C ALA A 121 -3.18 -11.54 1.94
N ASN A 122 -3.27 -10.59 1.01
CA ASN A 122 -2.23 -10.29 0.03
C ASN A 122 -1.79 -8.82 -0.02
N VAL A 123 -2.48 -7.92 0.70
CA VAL A 123 -2.24 -6.48 0.64
C VAL A 123 -1.85 -5.92 2.00
N TRP A 124 -0.82 -5.09 2.00
CA TRP A 124 -0.35 -4.30 3.15
C TRP A 124 -0.37 -2.83 2.80
N PHE A 125 -0.63 -2.00 3.80
CA PHE A 125 -0.54 -0.54 3.72
C PHE A 125 0.62 -0.03 4.56
N ASP A 126 1.16 1.13 4.21
CA ASP A 126 2.19 1.77 5.00
C ASP A 126 1.66 2.94 5.86
N THR A 127 2.53 3.49 6.69
CA THR A 127 2.21 4.61 7.57
C THR A 127 2.58 5.98 6.98
N CYS A 128 2.74 6.11 5.65
CA CYS A 128 3.02 7.40 5.01
C CYS A 128 1.79 8.32 4.97
N VAL A 129 1.24 8.61 6.15
CA VAL A 129 0.10 9.51 6.41
C VAL A 129 0.56 10.59 7.39
N TYR A 130 0.45 11.86 6.98
CA TYR A 130 1.18 12.97 7.63
C TYR A 130 0.37 13.74 8.67
N HIS A 131 -0.56 13.07 9.37
CA HIS A 131 -1.28 13.65 10.51
C HIS A 131 -1.87 12.58 11.42
N GLN A 132 -2.02 12.92 12.71
CA GLN A 132 -2.46 11.96 13.71
C GLN A 132 -3.81 11.33 13.42
N PRO A 133 -4.89 12.08 13.11
CA PRO A 133 -6.20 11.47 12.85
C PRO A 133 -6.21 10.47 11.68
N GLY A 134 -5.34 10.67 10.68
CA GLY A 134 -5.22 9.73 9.57
C GLY A 134 -4.52 8.43 9.97
N ILE A 135 -3.48 8.50 10.79
CA ILE A 135 -2.85 7.31 11.36
C ILE A 135 -3.81 6.58 12.29
N ASP A 136 -4.53 7.30 13.15
CA ASP A 136 -5.50 6.69 14.06
C ASP A 136 -6.59 5.94 13.28
N LEU A 137 -7.14 6.54 12.22
CA LEU A 137 -8.11 5.88 11.35
C LEU A 137 -7.52 4.66 10.63
N LEU A 138 -6.31 4.78 10.07
CA LEU A 138 -5.63 3.65 9.43
C LEU A 138 -5.54 2.45 10.39
N LEU A 139 -5.10 2.70 11.62
CA LEU A 139 -4.91 1.68 12.65
C LEU A 139 -6.23 1.16 13.25
N GLU A 140 -7.32 1.90 13.11
CA GLU A 140 -8.66 1.47 13.52
C GLU A 140 -9.29 0.50 12.51
N VAL A 141 -9.14 0.77 11.20
CA VAL A 141 -9.88 0.03 10.16
C VAL A 141 -9.08 -1.07 9.49
N VAL A 142 -7.76 -0.92 9.37
CA VAL A 142 -6.88 -1.92 8.76
C VAL A 142 -6.38 -2.89 9.83
N PRO A 143 -6.44 -4.22 9.59
CA PRO A 143 -5.84 -5.19 10.50
C PRO A 143 -4.38 -4.86 10.77
N ILE A 144 -3.96 -4.88 12.03
CA ILE A 144 -2.63 -4.44 12.45
C ILE A 144 -1.49 -5.21 11.75
N GLU A 145 -1.73 -6.47 11.43
CA GLU A 145 -0.82 -7.34 10.69
C GLU A 145 -0.65 -6.94 9.22
N ASN A 146 -1.49 -6.04 8.71
CA ASN A 146 -1.43 -5.50 7.35
C ASN A 146 -0.87 -4.07 7.30
N VAL A 147 -0.35 -3.55 8.41
CA VAL A 147 0.27 -2.22 8.46
C VAL A 147 1.78 -2.34 8.58
N LEU A 148 2.51 -1.63 7.72
CA LEU A 148 3.97 -1.54 7.72
C LEU A 148 4.40 -0.13 8.14
N PHE A 149 5.41 -0.03 8.98
CA PHE A 149 6.02 1.27 9.21
C PHE A 149 6.78 1.74 7.97
N ALA A 150 6.48 2.95 7.53
CA ALA A 150 7.26 3.67 6.53
C ALA A 150 7.21 5.18 6.76
N SER A 151 8.22 5.87 6.27
CA SER A 151 8.35 7.32 6.30
C SER A 151 8.91 7.78 4.97
N GLU A 152 8.40 8.86 4.43
CA GLU A 152 8.97 9.54 3.26
C GLU A 152 9.89 10.72 3.67
N MET A 153 10.35 10.70 4.89
CA MET A 153 11.23 11.73 5.44
C MET A 153 12.62 11.66 4.76
N VAL A 154 13.09 12.65 4.14
CA VAL A 154 12.75 14.02 3.80
C VAL A 154 12.33 14.05 2.30
N GLY A 155 11.18 13.52 1.99
CA GLY A 155 10.81 13.16 0.61
C GLY A 155 9.74 14.06 0.00
N ALA A 156 8.48 13.59 0.00
CA ALA A 156 7.39 14.18 -0.75
C ALA A 156 6.90 15.52 -0.17
N VAL A 157 6.90 15.67 1.16
CA VAL A 157 6.45 16.89 1.86
C VAL A 157 7.51 17.32 2.86
N LYS A 158 8.27 18.34 2.50
CA LYS A 158 9.36 18.89 3.32
C LYS A 158 8.90 20.01 4.28
N GLY A 159 7.60 20.11 4.51
CA GLY A 159 7.01 21.13 5.39
C GLY A 159 7.25 20.84 6.86
N VAL A 160 7.46 21.90 7.63
CA VAL A 160 7.52 21.85 9.09
C VAL A 160 6.21 22.41 9.63
N ASN A 161 5.59 21.69 10.57
CA ASN A 161 4.40 22.16 11.25
C ASN A 161 4.76 23.37 12.13
N PRO A 162 4.18 24.57 11.89
CA PRO A 162 4.53 25.77 12.64
C PRO A 162 4.17 25.69 14.13
N ASP A 163 3.19 24.86 14.50
CA ASP A 163 2.73 24.73 15.89
C ASP A 163 3.62 23.81 16.72
N THR A 164 4.28 22.82 16.09
CA THR A 164 5.08 21.81 16.80
C THR A 164 6.58 21.88 16.48
N GLY A 165 6.97 22.52 15.39
CA GLY A 165 8.34 22.51 14.88
C GLY A 165 8.79 21.18 14.26
N GLU A 166 7.89 20.22 14.07
CA GLU A 166 8.18 18.88 13.55
C GLU A 166 7.90 18.80 12.05
N TYR A 167 8.66 17.97 11.32
CA TYR A 167 8.36 17.69 9.92
C TYR A 167 7.05 16.90 9.79
N TYR A 168 6.21 17.25 8.79
CA TYR A 168 4.96 16.53 8.54
C TYR A 168 5.21 15.08 8.15
N ASP A 169 6.24 14.80 7.37
CA ASP A 169 6.58 13.47 6.83
C ASP A 169 7.39 12.58 7.80
N ASP A 170 7.67 13.04 9.03
CA ASP A 170 8.13 12.20 10.13
C ASP A 170 6.95 11.40 10.70
N THR A 171 6.62 10.29 10.04
CA THR A 171 5.45 9.49 10.38
C THR A 171 5.61 8.70 11.67
N ARG A 172 6.84 8.47 12.11
CA ARG A 172 7.12 7.73 13.34
C ARG A 172 6.42 8.35 14.56
N LYS A 173 6.46 9.66 14.68
CA LYS A 173 5.83 10.37 15.80
C LYS A 173 4.32 10.14 15.93
N TYR A 174 3.63 9.94 14.78
CA TYR A 174 2.20 9.66 14.79
C TYR A 174 1.92 8.22 15.25
N VAL A 175 2.72 7.25 14.81
CA VAL A 175 2.61 5.86 15.26
C VAL A 175 2.99 5.75 16.75
N ASP A 176 4.02 6.49 17.21
CA ASP A 176 4.41 6.52 18.62
C ASP A 176 3.33 7.12 19.53
N ARG A 177 2.51 8.04 19.03
CA ARG A 177 1.40 8.68 19.76
C ARG A 177 0.09 7.89 19.68
N ALA A 178 -0.02 6.93 18.77
CA ALA A 178 -1.23 6.12 18.61
C ALA A 178 -1.48 5.22 19.83
N ALA A 179 -2.74 4.90 20.08
CA ALA A 179 -3.17 4.06 21.21
C ALA A 179 -2.89 2.57 20.94
N LEU A 180 -1.62 2.21 20.82
CA LEU A 180 -1.13 0.87 20.55
C LEU A 180 -0.46 0.27 21.80
N ASN A 181 -0.64 -1.04 22.01
CA ASN A 181 0.17 -1.78 22.96
C ASN A 181 1.55 -2.15 22.37
N ASP A 182 2.46 -2.67 23.19
CA ASP A 182 3.82 -3.00 22.78
C ASP A 182 3.88 -4.06 21.67
N GLU A 183 3.00 -5.05 21.69
CA GLU A 183 2.93 -6.08 20.65
C GLU A 183 2.49 -5.50 19.30
N GLN A 184 1.47 -4.65 19.29
CA GLN A 184 1.01 -3.95 18.09
C GLN A 184 2.09 -3.04 17.50
N ARG A 185 2.81 -2.31 18.36
CA ARG A 185 3.98 -1.52 17.93
C ARG A 185 5.04 -2.39 17.29
N ARG A 186 5.37 -3.49 17.94
CA ARG A 186 6.34 -4.44 17.42
C ARG A 186 5.91 -5.04 16.07
N GLN A 187 4.63 -5.35 15.90
CA GLN A 187 4.10 -5.80 14.62
C GLN A 187 4.36 -4.78 13.51
N ILE A 188 3.99 -3.51 13.72
CA ILE A 188 4.15 -2.45 12.70
C ILE A 188 5.62 -2.20 12.37
N PHE A 189 6.48 -2.08 13.40
CA PHE A 189 7.88 -1.69 13.20
C PHE A 189 8.81 -2.83 12.80
N GLU A 190 8.49 -4.10 13.16
CA GLU A 190 9.44 -5.21 13.03
C GLU A 190 8.86 -6.45 12.36
N LEU A 191 7.70 -6.97 12.83
CA LEU A 191 7.27 -8.32 12.47
C LEU A 191 6.59 -8.39 11.11
N ASN A 192 5.76 -7.41 10.78
CA ASN A 192 5.01 -7.40 9.53
C ASN A 192 5.95 -7.30 8.32
N VAL A 193 7.02 -6.50 8.42
CA VAL A 193 8.02 -6.38 7.34
C VAL A 193 8.72 -7.71 7.08
N GLN A 194 8.95 -8.55 8.10
CA GLN A 194 9.55 -9.87 7.93
C GLN A 194 8.62 -10.85 7.19
N ARG A 195 7.30 -10.72 7.40
CA ARG A 195 6.30 -11.51 6.66
C ARG A 195 6.20 -11.09 5.20
N VAL A 196 6.25 -9.78 4.95
CA VAL A 196 6.13 -9.22 3.60
C VAL A 196 7.42 -9.42 2.80
N TYR A 197 8.58 -9.24 3.43
CA TYR A 197 9.91 -9.34 2.81
C TYR A 197 10.73 -10.47 3.42
N PRO A 198 10.37 -11.74 3.24
CA PRO A 198 11.01 -12.87 3.94
C PRO A 198 12.48 -13.06 3.56
N ARG A 199 12.91 -12.49 2.45
CA ARG A 199 14.32 -12.47 2.03
C ARG A 199 15.15 -11.38 2.70
N LEU A 200 14.52 -10.46 3.42
CA LEU A 200 15.22 -9.44 4.20
C LEU A 200 15.79 -10.10 5.46
N LYS A 201 17.11 -10.24 5.49
CA LYS A 201 17.81 -10.74 6.69
C LYS A 201 18.01 -9.57 7.64
N ILE A 202 17.21 -9.52 8.71
CA ILE A 202 17.37 -8.55 9.78
C ILE A 202 18.32 -9.17 10.80
N GLY A 203 19.57 -8.68 10.87
CA GLY A 203 20.56 -8.95 11.89
C GLY A 203 20.77 -10.43 12.25
N ALA A 204 21.78 -11.06 11.73
CA ALA A 204 22.38 -12.21 12.39
C ALA A 204 23.40 -11.69 13.40
#